data_edb1761457309a750e91670b3557a269
#
_entry.id   edb1761457309a750e91670b3557a269
#
_cell.length_a   1.000
_cell.length_b   1.000
_cell.length_c   1.000
_cell.angle_alpha   90.00
_cell.angle_beta   90.00
_cell.angle_gamma   90.00
#
_symmetry.space_group_name_H-M   'P 1'
#
loop_
_entity.id
_entity.type
_entity.pdbx_description
1 polymer ?
#
loop_
_entity_poly.entity_id
_entity_poly.type
_entity_poly.pdbx_seq_one_letter_code
_entity_poly.pdbx_strand_id
1 'polypeptide(L)'
;MMENRFKPGDIVQHFKRGMLSDEERAANKFLYEIVGVATHSETREPMMVYRPLYDDGGMYVRPLEMFLSEVDREKYPDVKQKYRFEKAE
;
A
#
# COMPACT_ATOMS: atom_id res chain seq x y z
N MET A 1 -10.75 4.29 -16.16
CA MET A 1 -10.29 4.97 -14.94
C MET A 1 -10.40 4.04 -13.75
N MET A 2 -9.34 3.94 -12.97
CA MET A 2 -9.32 3.07 -11.80
C MET A 2 -9.95 3.78 -10.62
N GLU A 3 -10.93 3.14 -9.99
CA GLU A 3 -11.61 3.71 -8.84
C GLU A 3 -10.80 3.48 -7.57
N ASN A 4 -10.58 4.54 -6.79
CA ASN A 4 -9.87 4.44 -5.53
C ASN A 4 -10.79 3.82 -4.47
N ARG A 5 -10.41 2.65 -3.93
CA ARG A 5 -11.18 1.94 -2.91
C ARG A 5 -10.74 2.24 -1.48
N PHE A 6 -9.79 3.17 -1.31
CA PHE A 6 -9.28 3.54 0.02
C PHE A 6 -9.62 4.99 0.35
N LYS A 7 -9.80 5.27 1.63
CA LYS A 7 -10.11 6.61 2.15
C LYS A 7 -9.01 7.06 3.11
N PRO A 8 -8.83 8.38 3.30
CA PRO A 8 -7.93 8.88 4.34
C PRO A 8 -8.24 8.24 5.69
N GLY A 9 -7.20 7.79 6.36
CA GLY A 9 -7.30 7.11 7.65
C GLY A 9 -7.39 5.59 7.56
N ASP A 10 -7.65 5.03 6.38
CA ASP A 10 -7.66 3.57 6.22
C ASP A 10 -6.28 3.00 6.49
N ILE A 11 -6.25 1.86 7.18
CA ILE A 11 -5.00 1.12 7.39
C ILE A 11 -4.95 0.00 6.36
N VAL A 12 -3.85 -0.07 5.64
CA VAL A 12 -3.65 -1.07 4.59
C VAL A 12 -2.37 -1.87 4.83
N GLN A 13 -2.32 -3.06 4.25
CA GLN A 13 -1.14 -3.91 4.33
C GLN A 13 -0.59 -4.18 2.92
N HIS A 14 0.74 -4.12 2.81
CA HIS A 14 1.44 -4.54 1.61
C HIS A 14 1.44 -6.07 1.55
N PHE A 15 1.39 -6.64 0.34
CA PHE A 15 1.32 -8.10 0.19
C PHE A 15 2.50 -8.83 0.84
N LYS A 16 3.66 -8.19 0.96
CA LYS A 16 4.84 -8.80 1.59
C LYS A 16 4.66 -9.04 3.09
N ARG A 17 3.64 -8.42 3.72
CA ARG A 17 3.35 -8.66 5.11
C ARG A 17 3.04 -10.13 5.40
N GLY A 18 2.43 -10.83 4.46
CA GLY A 18 2.14 -12.25 4.58
C GLY A 18 3.37 -13.14 4.64
N MET A 19 4.54 -12.61 4.27
CA MET A 19 5.81 -13.35 4.26
C MET A 19 6.65 -13.09 5.52
N LEU A 20 6.13 -12.31 6.46
CA LEU A 20 6.89 -11.89 7.64
C LEU A 20 6.83 -12.93 8.75
N SER A 21 7.86 -12.93 9.62
CA SER A 21 7.83 -13.65 10.88
C SER A 21 6.84 -12.97 11.83
N ASP A 22 6.50 -13.66 12.93
CA ASP A 22 5.59 -13.10 13.93
C ASP A 22 6.16 -11.84 14.57
N GLU A 23 7.48 -11.79 14.78
CA GLU A 23 8.15 -10.62 15.35
C GLU A 23 8.02 -9.40 14.44
N GLU A 24 8.21 -9.59 13.15
CA GLU A 24 8.08 -8.50 12.18
C GLU A 24 6.64 -8.01 12.08
N ARG A 25 5.67 -8.91 12.18
CA ARG A 25 4.25 -8.52 12.20
C ARG A 25 3.91 -7.73 13.44
N ALA A 26 4.46 -8.10 14.59
CA ALA A 26 4.24 -7.37 15.84
C ALA A 26 4.80 -5.95 15.77
N ALA A 27 5.80 -5.71 14.94
CA ALA A 27 6.38 -4.39 14.74
C ALA A 27 5.61 -3.56 13.70
N ASN A 28 4.45 -4.00 13.25
CA ASN A 28 3.62 -3.33 12.23
C ASN A 28 4.28 -3.20 10.87
N LYS A 29 5.32 -3.99 10.59
CA LYS A 29 6.04 -3.91 9.32
C LYS A 29 5.09 -4.14 8.14
N PHE A 30 5.20 -3.30 7.11
CA PHE A 30 4.34 -3.31 5.92
C PHE A 30 2.88 -2.95 6.20
N LEU A 31 2.61 -2.27 7.32
CA LEU A 31 1.33 -1.59 7.54
C LEU A 31 1.49 -0.10 7.24
N TYR A 32 0.47 0.47 6.63
CA TYR A 32 0.49 1.88 6.22
C TYR A 32 -0.87 2.52 6.50
N GLU A 33 -0.85 3.82 6.73
CA GLU A 33 -2.07 4.62 6.82
C GLU A 33 -2.23 5.43 5.55
N ILE A 34 -3.41 5.40 4.96
CA ILE A 34 -3.72 6.23 3.79
C ILE A 34 -3.88 7.68 4.23
N VAL A 35 -3.12 8.57 3.60
CA VAL A 35 -3.25 10.02 3.83
C VAL A 35 -4.28 10.58 2.85
N GLY A 36 -4.18 10.21 1.58
CA GLY A 36 -5.12 10.66 0.57
C GLY A 36 -4.53 10.59 -0.82
N VAL A 37 -5.29 11.04 -1.80
CA VAL A 37 -4.82 11.10 -3.18
C VAL A 37 -4.42 12.53 -3.49
N ALA A 38 -3.19 12.72 -3.98
CA ALA A 38 -2.67 13.99 -4.44
C ALA A 38 -2.53 13.97 -5.96
N THR A 39 -2.30 15.12 -6.56
CA THR A 39 -2.05 15.22 -7.99
C THR A 39 -0.60 15.59 -8.21
N HIS A 40 0.08 14.84 -9.07
CA HIS A 40 1.45 15.18 -9.47
C HIS A 40 1.43 16.52 -10.18
N SER A 41 2.21 17.49 -9.71
CA SER A 41 2.11 18.86 -10.19
C SER A 41 2.51 19.03 -11.65
N GLU A 42 3.36 18.17 -12.17
CA GLU A 42 3.83 18.27 -13.54
C GLU A 42 3.04 17.39 -14.50
N THR A 43 2.86 16.11 -14.17
CA THR A 43 2.21 15.15 -15.06
C THR A 43 0.70 15.14 -14.92
N ARG A 44 0.20 15.67 -13.81
CA ARG A 44 -1.22 15.66 -13.45
C ARG A 44 -1.78 14.29 -13.14
N GLU A 45 -0.94 13.27 -13.01
CA GLU A 45 -1.45 11.95 -12.65
C GLU A 45 -1.78 11.89 -11.16
N PRO A 46 -2.80 11.10 -10.78
CA PRO A 46 -3.15 10.92 -9.38
C PRO A 46 -2.12 10.06 -8.67
N MET A 47 -1.77 10.47 -7.45
CA MET A 47 -0.77 9.81 -6.61
C MET A 47 -1.39 9.43 -5.28
N MET A 48 -1.22 8.19 -4.85
CA MET A 48 -1.59 7.81 -3.49
C MET A 48 -0.51 8.27 -2.53
N VAL A 49 -0.92 9.01 -1.50
CA VAL A 49 -0.04 9.44 -0.40
C VAL A 49 -0.37 8.58 0.81
N TYR A 50 0.65 7.94 1.38
CA TYR A 50 0.47 7.05 2.52
C TYR A 50 1.72 7.08 3.39
N ARG A 51 1.59 6.65 4.64
CA ARG A 51 2.73 6.66 5.57
C ARG A 51 2.88 5.33 6.27
N PRO A 52 4.12 4.89 6.51
CA PRO A 52 4.34 3.63 7.22
C PRO A 52 3.99 3.76 8.70
N LEU A 53 3.53 2.65 9.28
CA LEU A 53 3.23 2.56 10.71
C LEU A 53 4.33 1.83 11.47
N TYR A 54 5.46 1.52 10.82
CA TYR A 54 6.51 0.71 11.41
C TYR A 54 7.86 1.43 11.55
N ASP A 55 7.97 2.63 10.99
CA ASP A 55 9.18 3.44 11.16
C ASP A 55 8.83 4.94 11.02
N ASP A 56 9.82 5.80 11.16
CA ASP A 56 9.64 7.24 11.07
C ASP A 56 9.95 7.77 9.67
N GLY A 57 9.73 6.95 8.64
CA GLY A 57 10.10 7.26 7.27
C GLY A 57 9.31 8.38 6.61
N GLY A 58 8.43 9.05 7.33
CA GLY A 58 7.63 10.14 6.78
C GLY A 58 6.47 9.65 5.94
N MET A 59 6.28 10.27 4.78
CA MET A 59 5.20 9.91 3.87
C MET A 59 5.77 9.41 2.55
N TYR A 60 5.09 8.43 1.96
CA TYR A 60 5.42 7.90 0.65
C TYR A 60 4.37 8.28 -0.36
N VAL A 61 4.74 8.30 -1.63
CA VAL A 61 3.78 8.45 -2.74
C VAL A 61 4.07 7.38 -3.79
N ARG A 62 2.98 6.91 -4.42
CA ARG A 62 3.05 6.04 -5.60
C ARG A 62 1.96 6.47 -6.58
N PRO A 63 2.16 6.29 -7.89
CA PRO A 63 1.05 6.46 -8.82
C PRO A 63 -0.15 5.65 -8.35
N LEU A 64 -1.32 6.28 -8.37
CA LEU A 64 -2.55 5.63 -7.85
C LEU A 64 -2.80 4.29 -8.54
N GLU A 65 -2.64 4.25 -9.84
CA GLU A 65 -2.85 3.04 -10.62
C GLU A 65 -1.94 1.89 -10.15
N MET A 66 -0.67 2.19 -9.89
CA MET A 66 0.28 1.20 -9.37
C MET A 66 -0.11 0.75 -7.96
N PHE A 67 -0.53 1.69 -7.11
CA PHE A 67 -0.93 1.38 -5.73
C PHE A 67 -2.13 0.43 -5.70
N LEU A 68 -3.07 0.61 -6.63
CA LEU A 68 -4.29 -0.20 -6.69
C LEU A 68 -4.13 -1.50 -7.49
N SER A 69 -2.95 -1.73 -8.09
CA SER A 69 -2.74 -2.87 -8.96
C SER A 69 -2.66 -4.20 -8.21
N GLU A 70 -2.81 -5.28 -8.96
CA GLU A 70 -2.69 -6.63 -8.40
C GLU A 70 -1.24 -7.02 -8.21
N VAL A 71 -1.02 -7.98 -7.33
CA VAL A 71 0.30 -8.59 -7.11
C VAL A 71 0.74 -9.27 -8.41
N ASP A 72 2.03 -9.14 -8.75
CA ASP A 72 2.60 -9.84 -9.88
C ASP A 72 2.70 -11.34 -9.56
N ARG A 73 1.79 -12.12 -10.13
CA ARG A 73 1.69 -13.57 -9.87
C ARG A 73 2.84 -14.36 -10.46
N GLU A 74 3.50 -13.85 -11.48
CA GLU A 74 4.67 -14.52 -12.05
C GLU A 74 5.84 -14.46 -11.07
N LYS A 75 6.01 -13.30 -10.44
CA LYS A 75 7.09 -13.09 -9.49
C LYS A 75 6.78 -13.65 -8.10
N TYR A 76 5.51 -13.61 -7.70
CA TYR A 76 5.06 -14.03 -6.36
C TYR A 76 3.87 -14.98 -6.47
N PRO A 77 4.08 -16.21 -6.98
CA PRO A 77 2.95 -17.13 -7.24
C PRO A 77 2.26 -17.64 -5.98
N ASP A 78 2.94 -17.62 -4.85
CA ASP A 78 2.40 -18.17 -3.59
C ASP A 78 1.72 -17.13 -2.71
N VAL A 79 1.68 -15.86 -3.13
CA VAL A 79 1.04 -14.81 -2.36
C VAL A 79 -0.48 -14.96 -2.44
N LYS A 80 -1.14 -14.99 -1.29
CA LYS A 80 -2.59 -15.14 -1.20
C LYS A 80 -3.33 -13.85 -1.47
N GLN A 81 -2.74 -12.71 -1.10
CA GLN A 81 -3.34 -11.41 -1.29
C GLN A 81 -3.41 -11.09 -2.79
N LYS A 82 -4.57 -10.64 -3.25
CA LYS A 82 -4.78 -10.36 -4.67
C LYS A 82 -4.13 -9.04 -5.10
N TYR A 83 -4.31 -8.00 -4.32
CA TYR A 83 -3.81 -6.67 -4.63
C TYR A 83 -2.55 -6.36 -3.85
N ARG A 84 -1.72 -5.45 -4.39
CA ARG A 84 -0.49 -5.04 -3.72
C ARG A 84 -0.76 -4.49 -2.33
N PHE A 85 -1.88 -3.76 -2.18
CA PHE A 85 -2.33 -3.22 -0.91
C PHE A 85 -3.79 -3.57 -0.70
N GLU A 86 -4.11 -4.04 0.48
CA GLU A 86 -5.48 -4.35 0.89
C GLU A 86 -5.70 -3.84 2.31
N LYS A 87 -6.97 -3.59 2.67
CA LYS A 87 -7.28 -3.13 4.02
C LYS A 87 -6.83 -4.17 5.03
N ALA A 88 -6.13 -3.72 6.06
CA ALA A 88 -5.73 -4.56 7.17
C ALA A 88 -6.89 -4.73 8.13
N GLU A 89 -6.99 -5.92 8.70
CA GLU A 89 -8.00 -6.20 9.73
C GLU A 89 -7.47 -5.93 11.12
#